data_e24cb57ad17361e0aeed19f452e7c19a
#
_entry.id   e24cb57ad17361e0aeed19f452e7c19a
#
_cell.length_a   1.000
_cell.length_b   1.000
_cell.length_c   1.000
_cell.angle_alpha   90.00
_cell.angle_beta   90.00
_cell.angle_gamma   90.00
#
_symmetry.space_group_name_H-M   'P 1'
#
loop_
_entity.id
_entity.type
_entity.pdbx_description
1 polymer ?
#
loop_
_entity_poly.entity_id
_entity_poly.type
_entity_poly.pdbx_seq_one_letter_code
_entity_poly.pdbx_strand_id
1 'polypeptide(L)'
;MTSGATPRPLSFPGLLIWRVGGDLFFASIAHFDEGLKAALAANRPAAKHVLVDADSVNFIDTSACDAALNSIKELQGQGITFAFARVRDDVREWMRLGGIEAVVGPTNFYERVTDGVRAWQQRGILEVPPRNRG
;
A
#
# COMPACT_ATOMS: atom_id res chain seq x y z
N MET A 1 -30.39 0.06 -0.10
CA MET A 1 -30.01 0.12 -0.14
C MET A 1 -29.60 0.25 -0.37
N THR A 2 -29.45 0.32 -0.47
CA THR A 2 -28.91 0.43 -0.61
C THR A 2 -28.33 0.82 -0.68
N SER A 3 -28.30 0.90 -0.36
CA SER A 3 -27.66 1.27 -0.41
C SER A 3 -26.96 1.53 -0.85
N GLY A 4 -26.89 1.68 -0.51
CA GLY A 4 -26.05 2.02 -0.98
C GLY A 4 -25.55 1.80 -1.99
N ALA A 5 -25.76 1.81 -2.19
CA ALA A 5 -25.36 1.47 -3.28
C ALA A 5 -23.95 1.45 -3.64
N THR A 6 -23.10 1.97 -2.93
CA THR A 6 -21.67 1.83 -3.17
C THR A 6 -21.26 0.42 -2.84
N PRO A 7 -20.68 -0.32 -3.79
CA PRO A 7 -20.23 -1.65 -3.48
C PRO A 7 -19.18 -1.60 -2.40
N ARG A 8 -19.28 -2.55 -1.45
CA ARG A 8 -18.29 -2.71 -0.49
C ARG A 8 -17.04 -3.12 -1.15
N PRO A 9 -15.88 -2.56 -0.84
CA PRO A 9 -14.59 -3.06 -1.32
C PRO A 9 -14.42 -4.51 -0.92
N LEU A 10 -13.76 -5.27 -1.76
CA LEU A 10 -13.42 -6.63 -1.39
C LEU A 10 -12.52 -6.61 -0.17
N SER A 11 -12.76 -7.56 0.71
CA SER A 11 -12.04 -7.61 1.96
C SER A 11 -11.17 -8.86 2.00
N PHE A 12 -9.92 -8.70 2.33
CA PHE A 12 -8.98 -9.80 2.42
C PHE A 12 -8.34 -9.75 3.79
N PRO A 13 -8.54 -10.79 4.62
CA PRO A 13 -7.99 -10.76 5.98
C PRO A 13 -6.50 -10.54 5.97
N GLY A 14 -6.05 -9.54 6.70
CA GLY A 14 -4.63 -9.21 6.79
C GLY A 14 -4.11 -8.28 5.71
N LEU A 15 -4.95 -7.90 4.76
CA LEU A 15 -4.58 -7.01 3.67
C LEU A 15 -5.41 -5.74 3.74
N LEU A 16 -4.75 -4.59 3.67
CA LEU A 16 -5.42 -3.32 3.48
C LEU A 16 -5.12 -2.83 2.08
N ILE A 17 -6.16 -2.62 1.27
CA ILE A 17 -6.02 -1.98 -0.02
C ILE A 17 -6.37 -0.51 0.21
N TRP A 18 -5.39 0.37 0.03
CA TRP A 18 -5.57 1.77 0.40
C TRP A 18 -5.29 2.67 -0.79
N ARG A 19 -6.30 3.45 -1.16
CA ARG A 19 -6.19 4.34 -2.30
C ARG A 19 -5.75 5.71 -1.83
N VAL A 20 -4.65 6.18 -2.41
CA VAL A 20 -4.14 7.51 -2.14
C VAL A 20 -4.74 8.44 -3.17
N GLY A 21 -5.35 9.53 -2.71
CA GLY A 21 -5.98 10.47 -3.62
C GLY A 21 -5.07 11.65 -3.93
N GLY A 22 -5.17 12.11 -5.17
CA GLY A 22 -4.56 13.36 -5.58
C GLY A 22 -3.04 13.38 -5.63
N ASP A 23 -2.51 14.57 -5.72
CA ASP A 23 -1.07 14.76 -5.78
C ASP A 23 -0.51 14.81 -4.37
N LEU A 24 0.69 14.29 -4.22
CA LEU A 24 1.35 14.27 -2.93
C LEU A 24 2.31 15.43 -2.83
N PHE A 25 1.89 16.47 -2.14
CA PHE A 25 2.71 17.64 -1.88
C PHE A 25 3.05 17.68 -0.40
N PHE A 26 4.05 18.43 -0.05
CA PHE A 26 4.45 18.58 1.34
C PHE A 26 3.27 18.94 2.24
N ALA A 27 2.39 19.82 1.77
CA ALA A 27 1.27 20.28 2.57
C ALA A 27 0.25 19.18 2.86
N SER A 28 0.22 18.11 2.05
CA SER A 28 -0.75 17.04 2.23
C SER A 28 -0.17 15.81 2.91
N ILE A 29 1.11 15.84 3.26
CA ILE A 29 1.75 14.63 3.77
C ILE A 29 1.23 14.21 5.13
N ALA A 30 0.83 15.15 5.95
CA ALA A 30 0.25 14.80 7.26
C ALA A 30 -1.03 14.01 7.07
N HIS A 31 -1.82 14.37 6.07
CA HIS A 31 -3.06 13.63 5.78
C HIS A 31 -2.76 12.24 5.27
N PHE A 32 -1.69 12.08 4.51
CA PHE A 32 -1.26 10.76 4.03
C PHE A 32 -0.97 9.86 5.23
N ASP A 33 -0.11 10.32 6.14
CA ASP A 33 0.30 9.51 7.29
C ASP A 33 -0.89 9.22 8.21
N GLU A 34 -1.68 10.24 8.51
CA GLU A 34 -2.83 10.08 9.39
C GLU A 34 -3.88 9.17 8.78
N GLY A 35 -4.15 9.34 7.48
CA GLY A 35 -5.12 8.51 6.78
C GLY A 35 -4.71 7.06 6.76
N LEU A 36 -3.44 6.80 6.47
CA LEU A 36 -2.92 5.44 6.44
C LEU A 36 -3.03 4.79 7.82
N LYS A 37 -2.61 5.50 8.86
CA LYS A 37 -2.65 4.96 10.21
C LYS A 37 -4.08 4.74 10.69
N ALA A 38 -5.00 5.64 10.32
CA ALA A 38 -6.41 5.46 10.67
C ALA A 38 -7.00 4.24 9.96
N ALA A 39 -6.66 4.05 8.69
CA ALA A 39 -7.14 2.91 7.94
C ALA A 39 -6.61 1.61 8.53
N LEU A 40 -5.35 1.60 8.94
CA LEU A 40 -4.77 0.41 9.57
C LEU A 40 -5.45 0.12 10.90
N ALA A 41 -5.72 1.16 11.69
CA ALA A 41 -6.35 0.98 12.99
C ALA A 41 -7.78 0.45 12.85
N ALA A 42 -8.46 0.80 11.77
CA ALA A 42 -9.84 0.39 11.55
C ALA A 42 -9.97 -1.00 10.90
N ASN A 43 -8.89 -1.49 10.32
CA ASN A 43 -8.95 -2.75 9.56
C ASN A 43 -9.06 -3.95 10.50
N ARG A 44 -10.01 -4.82 10.20
CA ARG A 44 -10.21 -6.04 11.00
C ARG A 44 -10.39 -7.23 10.08
N PRO A 45 -9.61 -8.29 10.28
CA PRO A 45 -8.51 -8.37 11.24
C PRO A 45 -7.37 -7.41 10.89
N ALA A 46 -6.48 -7.19 11.83
CA ALA A 46 -5.40 -6.22 11.64
C ALA A 46 -4.60 -6.53 10.39
N ALA A 47 -4.33 -5.50 9.60
CA ALA A 47 -3.58 -5.68 8.36
C ALA A 47 -2.11 -5.86 8.65
N LYS A 48 -1.50 -6.76 7.91
CA LYS A 48 -0.05 -6.96 7.94
C LYS A 48 0.59 -6.58 6.62
N HIS A 49 -0.22 -6.29 5.62
CA HIS A 49 0.26 -5.90 4.31
C HIS A 49 -0.64 -4.78 3.78
N VAL A 50 -0.02 -3.76 3.23
CA VAL A 50 -0.73 -2.63 2.64
C VAL A 50 -0.43 -2.60 1.15
N LEU A 51 -1.47 -2.66 0.35
CA LEU A 51 -1.37 -2.47 -1.10
C LEU A 51 -1.88 -1.07 -1.39
N VAL A 52 -0.98 -0.18 -1.78
CA VAL A 52 -1.33 1.21 -2.03
C VAL A 52 -1.73 1.35 -3.48
N ASP A 53 -2.96 1.78 -3.72
CA ASP A 53 -3.44 2.06 -5.07
C ASP A 53 -3.12 3.52 -5.38
N ALA A 54 -2.20 3.74 -6.27
CA ALA A 54 -1.68 5.06 -6.60
C ALA A 54 -2.23 5.60 -7.93
N ASP A 55 -3.35 5.08 -8.40
CA ASP A 55 -3.91 5.46 -9.68
C ASP A 55 -4.16 6.97 -9.78
N SER A 56 -4.56 7.59 -8.68
CA SER A 56 -4.88 9.01 -8.68
C SER A 56 -3.68 9.92 -8.41
N VAL A 57 -2.51 9.34 -8.16
CA VAL A 57 -1.32 10.14 -7.85
C VAL A 57 -0.66 10.54 -9.15
N ASN A 58 -0.65 11.84 -9.44
CA ASN A 58 -0.02 12.37 -10.65
C ASN A 58 1.33 12.99 -10.38
N PHE A 59 1.64 13.27 -9.12
CA PHE A 59 2.86 13.98 -8.77
C PHE A 59 3.20 13.73 -7.31
N ILE A 60 4.49 13.65 -7.02
CA ILE A 60 4.98 13.59 -5.65
C ILE A 60 6.24 14.45 -5.58
N ASP A 61 6.26 15.41 -4.67
CA ASP A 61 7.47 16.24 -4.53
C ASP A 61 8.46 15.58 -3.59
N THR A 62 9.67 16.13 -3.54
CA THR A 62 10.74 15.54 -2.77
C THR A 62 10.40 15.43 -1.29
N SER A 63 9.81 16.48 -0.73
CA SER A 63 9.46 16.49 0.70
C SER A 63 8.39 15.45 1.00
N ALA A 64 7.40 15.30 0.12
CA ALA A 64 6.36 14.30 0.31
C ALA A 64 6.94 12.90 0.17
N CYS A 65 7.87 12.72 -0.77
CA CYS A 65 8.54 11.44 -0.95
C CYS A 65 9.29 11.04 0.31
N ASP A 66 10.04 11.98 0.89
CA ASP A 66 10.80 11.70 2.10
C ASP A 66 9.87 11.34 3.26
N ALA A 67 8.78 12.07 3.41
CA ALA A 67 7.85 11.82 4.50
C ALA A 67 7.12 10.49 4.31
N ALA A 68 6.73 10.17 3.08
CA ALA A 68 6.11 8.87 2.80
C ALA A 68 7.09 7.74 3.08
N LEU A 69 8.35 7.92 2.71
CA LEU A 69 9.39 6.94 2.98
C LEU A 69 9.53 6.70 4.48
N ASN A 70 9.51 7.76 5.27
CA ASN A 70 9.62 7.63 6.72
C ASN A 70 8.41 6.87 7.30
N SER A 71 7.21 7.17 6.83
CA SER A 71 6.01 6.46 7.28
C SER A 71 6.09 4.98 6.94
N ILE A 72 6.53 4.66 5.72
CA ILE A 72 6.66 3.27 5.29
C ILE A 72 7.67 2.54 6.15
N LYS A 73 8.82 3.15 6.39
CA LYS A 73 9.86 2.52 7.22
C LYS A 73 9.38 2.29 8.64
N GLU A 74 8.66 3.26 9.19
CA GLU A 74 8.12 3.13 10.53
C GLU A 74 7.20 1.91 10.63
N LEU A 75 6.30 1.76 9.67
CA LEU A 75 5.35 0.66 9.69
C LEU A 75 6.02 -0.67 9.37
N GLN A 76 7.03 -0.66 8.50
CA GLN A 76 7.81 -1.89 8.26
C GLN A 76 8.48 -2.36 9.54
N GLY A 77 8.92 -1.44 10.36
CA GLY A 77 9.49 -1.78 11.66
C GLY A 77 8.49 -2.44 12.60
N GLN A 78 7.20 -2.27 12.30
CA GLN A 78 6.14 -2.91 13.07
C GLN A 78 5.64 -4.19 12.41
N GLY A 79 6.32 -4.66 11.37
CA GLY A 79 5.96 -5.90 10.70
C GLY A 79 4.98 -5.77 9.55
N ILE A 80 4.69 -4.54 9.13
CA ILE A 80 3.76 -4.30 8.03
C ILE A 80 4.56 -4.17 6.74
N THR A 81 4.15 -4.91 5.70
CA THR A 81 4.81 -4.84 4.41
C THR A 81 3.97 -4.02 3.44
N PHE A 82 4.61 -3.52 2.39
CA PHE A 82 3.98 -2.62 1.44
C PHE A 82 4.16 -3.10 0.01
N ALA A 83 3.17 -2.81 -0.81
CA ALA A 83 3.25 -2.92 -2.25
C ALA A 83 2.47 -1.77 -2.86
N PHE A 84 2.74 -1.45 -4.10
CA PHE A 84 2.07 -0.37 -4.81
C PHE A 84 1.45 -0.91 -6.09
N ALA A 85 0.33 -0.34 -6.49
CA ALA A 85 -0.31 -0.67 -7.75
C ALA A 85 -0.65 0.60 -8.51
N ARG A 86 -0.57 0.53 -9.81
CA ARG A 86 -0.99 1.59 -10.74
C ARG A 86 -0.20 2.88 -10.56
N VAL A 87 1.09 2.75 -10.26
CA VAL A 87 1.97 3.91 -10.15
C VAL A 87 2.36 4.35 -11.56
N ARG A 88 2.14 5.62 -11.88
CA ARG A 88 2.54 6.16 -13.17
C ARG A 88 4.06 6.11 -13.30
N ASP A 89 4.53 5.96 -14.52
CA ASP A 89 5.96 5.78 -14.77
C ASP A 89 6.80 6.94 -14.22
N ASP A 90 6.32 8.16 -14.42
CA ASP A 90 7.06 9.34 -13.92
C ASP A 90 7.05 9.41 -12.40
N VAL A 91 5.93 9.05 -11.77
CA VAL A 91 5.86 9.01 -10.31
C VAL A 91 6.77 7.92 -9.77
N ARG A 92 6.79 6.78 -10.44
CA ARG A 92 7.65 5.67 -10.02
C ARG A 92 9.13 6.07 -10.09
N GLU A 93 9.49 6.84 -11.10
CA GLU A 93 10.88 7.31 -11.21
C GLU A 93 11.22 8.21 -10.03
N TRP A 94 10.33 9.09 -9.64
CA TRP A 94 10.55 9.93 -8.46
C TRP A 94 10.66 9.08 -7.20
N MET A 95 9.84 8.03 -7.08
CA MET A 95 9.92 7.11 -5.94
C MET A 95 11.24 6.36 -5.93
N ARG A 96 11.75 6.00 -7.11
CA ARG A 96 13.03 5.33 -7.21
C ARG A 96 14.15 6.24 -6.74
N LEU A 97 14.15 7.48 -7.22
CA LEU A 97 15.17 8.44 -6.85
C LEU A 97 15.11 8.80 -5.37
N GLY A 98 13.91 8.83 -4.81
CA GLY A 98 13.71 9.17 -3.40
C GLY A 98 13.87 8.01 -2.43
N GLY A 99 14.11 6.80 -2.92
CA GLY A 99 14.37 5.66 -2.05
C GLY A 99 13.16 4.80 -1.72
N ILE A 100 11.96 5.19 -2.13
CA ILE A 100 10.76 4.42 -1.83
C ILE A 100 10.81 3.06 -2.53
N GLU A 101 11.22 3.04 -3.80
CA GLU A 101 11.26 1.79 -4.54
C GLU A 101 12.20 0.79 -3.89
N ALA A 102 13.35 1.26 -3.42
CA ALA A 102 14.31 0.37 -2.77
C ALA A 102 13.77 -0.21 -1.46
N VAL A 103 13.06 0.60 -0.70
CA VAL A 103 12.54 0.18 0.61
C VAL A 103 11.34 -0.76 0.46
N VAL A 104 10.48 -0.50 -0.51
CA VAL A 104 9.31 -1.33 -0.78
C VAL A 104 9.72 -2.60 -1.53
N GLY A 105 10.72 -2.49 -2.38
CA GLY A 105 11.16 -3.58 -3.23
C GLY A 105 10.65 -3.39 -4.64
N PRO A 106 11.55 -3.39 -5.65
CA PRO A 106 11.13 -3.10 -7.03
C PRO A 106 10.15 -4.12 -7.60
N THR A 107 10.12 -5.35 -7.06
CA THR A 107 9.19 -6.36 -7.53
C THR A 107 7.81 -6.24 -6.89
N ASN A 108 7.63 -5.29 -5.97
CA ASN A 108 6.35 -5.08 -5.28
C ASN A 108 5.56 -3.91 -5.87
N PHE A 109 5.80 -3.62 -7.14
CA PHE A 109 5.05 -2.62 -7.90
C PHE A 109 4.29 -3.35 -9.00
N TYR A 110 2.99 -3.21 -9.01
CA TYR A 110 2.10 -3.96 -9.90
C TYR A 110 1.32 -3.02 -10.80
N GLU A 111 0.97 -3.50 -11.99
CA GLU A 111 0.20 -2.69 -12.91
C GLU A 111 -1.24 -2.56 -12.48
N ARG A 112 -1.79 -3.58 -11.82
CA ARG A 112 -3.18 -3.56 -11.39
C ARG A 112 -3.27 -3.97 -9.94
N VAL A 113 -4.33 -3.48 -9.29
CA VAL A 113 -4.59 -3.85 -7.89
C VAL A 113 -4.77 -5.35 -7.77
N THR A 114 -5.48 -5.97 -8.73
CA THR A 114 -5.70 -7.41 -8.70
C THR A 114 -4.40 -8.20 -8.77
N ASP A 115 -3.41 -7.69 -9.50
CA ASP A 115 -2.11 -8.34 -9.55
C ASP A 115 -1.43 -8.33 -8.19
N GLY A 116 -1.54 -7.21 -7.49
CA GLY A 116 -0.98 -7.09 -6.15
C GLY A 116 -1.66 -7.98 -5.14
N VAL A 117 -2.99 -8.07 -5.24
CA VAL A 117 -3.76 -8.95 -4.35
C VAL A 117 -3.37 -10.41 -4.60
N ARG A 118 -3.28 -10.78 -5.87
CA ARG A 118 -2.91 -12.16 -6.22
C ARG A 118 -1.51 -12.50 -5.70
N ALA A 119 -0.57 -11.58 -5.85
CA ALA A 119 0.78 -11.81 -5.37
C ALA A 119 0.80 -11.99 -3.86
N TRP A 120 0.02 -11.18 -3.15
CA TRP A 120 -0.08 -11.30 -1.69
C TRP A 120 -0.70 -12.64 -1.30
N GLN A 121 -1.73 -13.06 -1.99
CA GLN A 121 -2.38 -14.35 -1.71
C GLN A 121 -1.41 -15.51 -1.94
N GLN A 122 -0.66 -15.45 -3.02
CA GLN A 122 0.30 -16.52 -3.33
C GLN A 122 1.45 -16.54 -2.32
N ARG A 123 1.89 -15.37 -1.90
CA ARG A 123 2.96 -15.30 -0.90
C ARG A 123 2.50 -15.90 0.42
N GLY A 124 1.25 -15.59 0.81
CA GLY A 124 0.70 -16.15 2.03
C GLY A 124 0.63 -17.67 1.99
N ILE A 125 0.27 -18.23 0.83
CA ILE A 125 0.25 -19.67 0.66
C ILE A 125 1.65 -20.25 0.82
N LEU A 126 2.63 -19.60 0.23
CA LEU A 126 4.01 -20.10 0.27
C LEU A 126 4.62 -19.97 1.66
N GLU A 127 4.19 -18.98 2.44
CA GLU A 127 4.76 -18.75 3.75
C GLU A 127 4.10 -19.57 4.83
N VAL A 128 2.93 -20.14 4.58
CA VAL A 128 2.26 -20.96 5.58
C VAL A 128 2.97 -22.29 5.65
N PRO A 129 3.40 -22.72 6.85
CA PRO A 129 4.06 -24.03 6.99
C PRO A 129 3.10 -25.12 6.59
N PRO A 130 3.60 -26.19 6.02
CA PRO A 130 2.73 -27.30 5.72
C PRO A 130 2.04 -27.76 6.98
N ARG A 131 0.68 -27.85 7.01
CA ARG A 131 0.03 -28.22 8.16
C ARG A 131 0.08 -29.53 8.29
N ASN A 132 0.37 -29.84 8.88
CA ASN A 132 0.48 -31.00 9.16
C ASN A 132 0.53 -31.83 8.33
N ARG A 133 1.01 -31.67 7.78
CA ARG A 133 1.20 -32.44 7.15
C ARG A 133 1.85 -33.06 7.65
N GLY A 134 1.78 -32.97 8.23
CA GLY A 134 2.53 -33.74 8.87
C GLY A 134 2.21 -33.60 9.70
#